data_c1335c3383976f08a70ecb7b677014de
#
_entry.id   c1335c3383976f08a70ecb7b677014de
#
_cell.length_a   1.000
_cell.length_b   1.000
_cell.length_c   1.000
_cell.angle_alpha   90.00
_cell.angle_beta   90.00
_cell.angle_gamma   90.00
#
_symmetry.space_group_name_H-M   'P 1'
#
loop_
_entity.id
_entity.type
_entity.pdbx_description
1 polymer ?
#
loop_
_entity_poly.entity_id
_entity_poly.type
_entity_poly.pdbx_seq_one_letter_code
_entity_poly.pdbx_strand_id
1 'polypeptide(L)'
;MILVWGNSLQGQEVSRGRLGILLGGMNGVSYDYALTDHLEVGGTAAFVLGLGYGGSSKSFQFDGLTPLLELAPRYYFSRREEGQSFNKGGYLSLRLGAQIDDWRLFPSKAGQESNVKSHYTLGMAPTFGWSFPLSSKSYLRLGIGLLFYRAKKSHAGDSYYAGQSYWVTTQRLSDAPFLLDIGYGIAL
;
A
#
# COMPACT_ATOMS: atom_id res chain seq x y z
N MET A 1 53.79 -29.49 14.56
CA MET A 1 53.03 -28.89 13.44
C MET A 1 51.58 -28.94 13.83
N ILE A 2 51.05 -27.82 14.36
CA ILE A 2 49.68 -27.71 14.87
C ILE A 2 48.88 -27.06 13.76
N LEU A 3 47.98 -27.82 13.13
CA LEU A 3 46.98 -27.31 12.18
C LEU A 3 45.86 -26.62 12.98
N VAL A 4 45.87 -25.30 13.01
CA VAL A 4 44.74 -24.49 13.50
C VAL A 4 43.68 -24.48 12.39
N TRP A 5 42.63 -25.23 12.59
CA TRP A 5 41.42 -25.13 11.79
C TRP A 5 40.74 -23.81 12.15
N GLY A 6 40.94 -22.82 11.32
CA GLY A 6 40.17 -21.59 11.37
C GLY A 6 38.71 -21.93 10.98
N ASN A 7 37.83 -22.04 11.95
CA ASN A 7 36.39 -21.94 11.71
C ASN A 7 36.10 -20.51 11.23
N SER A 8 36.03 -20.33 9.92
CA SER A 8 35.38 -19.19 9.36
C SER A 8 33.90 -19.27 9.78
N LEU A 9 33.55 -18.51 10.81
CA LEU A 9 32.17 -18.15 11.07
C LEU A 9 31.69 -17.41 9.81
N GLN A 10 31.12 -18.15 8.86
CA GLN A 10 30.28 -17.58 7.81
C GLN A 10 29.16 -16.88 8.56
N GLY A 11 29.27 -15.55 8.68
CA GLY A 11 28.20 -14.73 9.15
C GLY A 11 27.00 -15.02 8.24
N GLN A 12 25.93 -15.55 8.83
CA GLN A 12 24.68 -15.76 8.12
C GLN A 12 24.31 -14.41 7.52
N GLU A 13 24.38 -14.28 6.18
CA GLU A 13 23.91 -13.07 5.50
C GLU A 13 22.44 -12.91 5.84
N VAL A 14 22.16 -11.91 6.66
CA VAL A 14 20.77 -11.58 7.04
C VAL A 14 20.06 -11.08 5.79
N SER A 15 19.04 -11.79 5.36
CA SER A 15 18.23 -11.39 4.21
C SER A 15 17.73 -9.95 4.39
N ARG A 16 17.98 -9.12 3.38
CA ARG A 16 17.49 -7.73 3.35
C ARG A 16 16.11 -7.63 2.71
N GLY A 17 15.66 -8.69 2.04
CA GLY A 17 14.39 -8.78 1.35
C GLY A 17 13.33 -9.48 2.20
N ARG A 18 12.09 -9.00 2.12
CA ARG A 18 10.94 -9.55 2.84
C ARG A 18 9.71 -9.55 1.98
N LEU A 19 8.96 -10.64 2.04
CA LEU A 19 7.66 -10.76 1.43
C LEU A 19 6.59 -10.42 2.46
N GLY A 20 5.62 -9.60 2.09
CA GLY A 20 4.48 -9.24 2.92
C GLY A 20 3.18 -9.63 2.27
N ILE A 21 2.16 -9.82 3.10
CA ILE A 21 0.76 -9.99 2.70
C ILE A 21 -0.01 -8.83 3.31
N LEU A 22 -0.84 -8.19 2.49
CA LEU A 22 -1.75 -7.14 2.89
C LEU A 22 -3.16 -7.70 2.90
N LEU A 23 -3.90 -7.44 3.98
CA LEU A 23 -5.29 -7.87 4.14
C LEU A 23 -6.14 -6.70 4.65
N GLY A 24 -7.38 -6.61 4.18
CA GLY A 24 -8.32 -5.57 4.58
C GLY A 24 -8.85 -4.76 3.42
N GLY A 25 -8.78 -3.45 3.50
CA GLY A 25 -9.20 -2.54 2.41
C GLY A 25 -8.35 -2.69 1.15
N MET A 26 -7.09 -3.15 1.31
CA MET A 26 -6.19 -3.56 0.23
C MET A 26 -5.80 -5.01 0.47
N ASN A 27 -5.89 -5.84 -0.56
CA ASN A 27 -5.53 -7.26 -0.49
C ASN A 27 -4.48 -7.56 -1.56
N GLY A 28 -3.31 -8.01 -1.16
CA GLY A 28 -2.22 -8.22 -2.10
C GLY A 28 -0.92 -8.65 -1.45
N VAL A 29 0.14 -8.49 -2.20
CA VAL A 29 1.50 -8.84 -1.78
C VAL A 29 2.38 -7.60 -1.80
N SER A 30 3.32 -7.56 -0.87
CA SER A 30 4.37 -6.54 -0.83
C SER A 30 5.74 -7.19 -0.77
N TYR A 31 6.71 -6.50 -1.31
CA TYR A 31 8.11 -6.84 -1.15
C TYR A 31 8.84 -5.63 -0.58
N ASP A 32 9.41 -5.78 0.60
CA ASP A 32 10.16 -4.75 1.29
C ASP A 32 11.66 -5.07 1.24
N TYR A 33 12.48 -4.08 0.93
CA TYR A 33 13.93 -4.21 0.88
C TYR A 33 14.61 -3.17 1.78
N ALA A 34 15.43 -3.65 2.71
CA ALA A 34 16.19 -2.78 3.60
C ALA A 34 17.43 -2.23 2.89
N LEU A 35 17.43 -0.95 2.56
CA LEU A 35 18.55 -0.25 1.96
C LEU A 35 19.66 0.03 2.98
N THR A 36 19.27 0.49 4.16
CA THR A 36 20.16 0.77 5.29
C THR A 36 19.54 0.28 6.60
N ASP A 37 20.20 0.54 7.72
CA ASP A 37 19.66 0.20 9.06
C ASP A 37 18.41 1.03 9.42
N HIS A 38 18.18 2.15 8.75
CA HIS A 38 17.04 3.04 8.98
C HIS A 38 16.11 3.15 7.78
N LEU A 39 16.59 2.87 6.57
CA LEU A 39 15.83 3.10 5.35
C LEU A 39 15.42 1.79 4.70
N GLU A 40 14.16 1.70 4.36
CA GLU A 40 13.53 0.59 3.67
C GLU A 40 12.70 1.10 2.49
N VAL A 41 12.63 0.34 1.43
CA VAL A 41 11.74 0.60 0.30
C VAL A 41 10.84 -0.61 0.09
N GLY A 42 9.54 -0.39 0.09
CA GLY A 42 8.54 -1.41 -0.21
C GLY A 42 7.87 -1.18 -1.55
N GLY A 43 7.64 -2.24 -2.30
CA GLY A 43 6.77 -2.28 -3.46
C GLY A 43 5.55 -3.15 -3.17
N THR A 44 4.37 -2.72 -3.58
CA THR A 44 3.11 -3.44 -3.35
C THR A 44 2.35 -3.61 -4.65
N ALA A 45 1.82 -4.82 -4.86
CA ALA A 45 0.82 -5.10 -5.87
C ALA A 45 -0.43 -5.65 -5.17
N ALA A 46 -1.54 -4.95 -5.27
CA ALA A 46 -2.74 -5.26 -4.51
C ALA A 46 -4.02 -4.97 -5.31
N PHE A 47 -5.13 -5.45 -4.77
CA PHE A 47 -6.47 -5.05 -5.15
C PHE A 47 -7.10 -4.24 -4.02
N VAL A 48 -7.63 -3.07 -4.36
CA VAL A 48 -8.40 -2.23 -3.44
C VAL A 48 -9.85 -2.65 -3.47
N LEU A 49 -10.43 -2.87 -2.28
CA LEU A 49 -11.84 -3.17 -2.12
C LEU A 49 -12.65 -1.87 -2.27
N GLY A 50 -13.41 -1.77 -3.35
CA GLY A 50 -14.36 -0.68 -3.55
C GLY A 50 -15.61 -0.91 -2.70
N LEU A 51 -15.89 0.02 -1.77
CA LEU A 51 -17.12 0.06 -0.99
C LEU A 51 -17.81 1.40 -1.24
N GLY A 52 -18.98 1.36 -1.85
CA GLY A 52 -19.86 2.51 -2.01
C GLY A 52 -20.93 2.55 -0.93
N TYR A 53 -21.28 3.73 -0.45
CA TYR A 53 -22.47 3.96 0.36
C TYR A 53 -23.36 4.94 -0.35
N GLY A 54 -24.55 4.51 -0.73
CA GLY A 54 -25.48 5.38 -1.46
C GLY A 54 -26.58 4.60 -2.18
N GLY A 55 -27.20 5.27 -3.14
CA GLY A 55 -28.35 4.74 -3.89
C GLY A 55 -29.66 4.89 -3.14
N SER A 56 -30.76 4.43 -3.76
CA SER A 56 -32.12 4.50 -3.22
C SER A 56 -32.30 3.72 -1.92
N SER A 57 -31.44 2.71 -1.67
CA SER A 57 -31.53 1.84 -0.48
C SER A 57 -30.68 2.32 0.70
N LYS A 58 -29.84 3.37 0.54
CA LYS A 58 -28.89 3.84 1.58
C LYS A 58 -28.10 2.68 2.22
N SER A 59 -27.66 1.72 1.42
CA SER A 59 -26.91 0.54 1.88
C SER A 59 -25.45 0.59 1.41
N PHE A 60 -24.58 -0.14 2.13
CA PHE A 60 -23.24 -0.42 1.65
C PHE A 60 -23.31 -1.33 0.43
N GLN A 61 -22.63 -0.95 -0.63
CA GLN A 61 -22.55 -1.72 -1.86
C GLN A 61 -21.08 -2.04 -2.16
N PHE A 62 -20.81 -3.28 -2.53
CA PHE A 62 -19.53 -3.70 -3.06
C PHE A 62 -19.41 -3.21 -4.50
N ASP A 63 -18.36 -2.46 -4.81
CA ASP A 63 -18.14 -1.85 -6.15
C ASP A 63 -17.03 -2.57 -6.95
N GLY A 64 -16.55 -3.69 -6.45
CA GLY A 64 -15.52 -4.50 -7.10
C GLY A 64 -14.13 -4.34 -6.50
N LEU A 65 -13.15 -4.97 -7.15
CA LEU A 65 -11.73 -4.93 -6.79
C LEU A 65 -10.96 -4.22 -7.90
N THR A 66 -10.25 -3.16 -7.56
CA THR A 66 -9.42 -2.38 -8.49
C THR A 66 -7.93 -2.62 -8.23
N PRO A 67 -7.10 -2.85 -9.27
CA PRO A 67 -5.68 -3.07 -9.07
C PRO A 67 -4.96 -1.79 -8.63
N LEU A 68 -4.02 -1.96 -7.73
CA LEU A 68 -3.15 -0.93 -7.18
C LEU A 68 -1.70 -1.38 -7.25
N LEU A 69 -0.84 -0.48 -7.72
CA LEU A 69 0.61 -0.57 -7.57
C LEU A 69 1.07 0.55 -6.64
N GLU A 70 1.94 0.22 -5.69
CA GLU A 70 2.42 1.19 -4.72
C GLU A 70 3.93 1.04 -4.49
N LEU A 71 4.59 2.17 -4.28
CA LEU A 71 5.95 2.29 -3.79
C LEU A 71 5.92 3.03 -2.46
N ALA A 72 6.62 2.50 -1.45
CA ALA A 72 6.59 3.03 -0.10
C ALA A 72 7.99 3.08 0.53
N PRO A 73 8.77 4.16 0.31
CA PRO A 73 9.95 4.40 1.12
C PRO A 73 9.54 4.64 2.58
N ARG A 74 10.31 4.05 3.52
CA ARG A 74 10.10 4.12 4.98
C ARG A 74 11.40 4.46 5.68
N TYR A 75 11.34 5.42 6.57
CA TYR A 75 12.43 5.76 7.47
C TYR A 75 12.07 5.36 8.88
N TYR A 76 12.86 4.49 9.49
CA TYR A 76 12.70 4.02 10.87
C TYR A 76 13.52 4.86 11.84
N PHE A 77 12.94 5.24 12.97
CA PHE A 77 13.63 6.00 14.00
C PHE A 77 14.65 5.15 14.76
N SER A 78 14.38 3.85 14.90
CA SER A 78 15.28 2.90 15.52
C SER A 78 16.17 2.23 14.47
N ARG A 79 17.43 2.01 14.83
CA ARG A 79 18.35 1.25 14.00
C ARG A 79 17.95 -0.23 13.98
N ARG A 80 18.16 -0.89 12.85
CA ARG A 80 17.98 -2.33 12.75
C ARG A 80 19.03 -3.03 13.61
N GLU A 81 18.62 -3.99 14.42
CA GLU A 81 19.52 -4.80 15.24
C GLU A 81 20.27 -5.82 14.41
N GLU A 82 21.50 -6.12 14.80
CA GLU A 82 22.28 -7.20 14.17
C GLU A 82 21.53 -8.54 14.28
N GLY A 83 21.51 -9.28 13.18
CA GLY A 83 20.80 -10.56 13.10
C GLY A 83 19.30 -10.45 12.83
N GLN A 84 18.71 -9.24 12.76
CA GLN A 84 17.32 -9.05 12.38
C GLN A 84 17.17 -8.74 10.89
N SER A 85 16.19 -9.40 10.26
CA SER A 85 15.90 -9.21 8.83
C SER A 85 15.05 -7.96 8.57
N PHE A 86 14.52 -7.27 9.59
CA PHE A 86 13.58 -6.15 9.44
C PHE A 86 13.85 -5.06 10.46
N ASN A 87 13.41 -3.84 10.12
CA ASN A 87 13.43 -2.70 11.01
C ASN A 87 12.23 -2.76 11.96
N LYS A 88 12.43 -2.36 13.21
CA LYS A 88 11.39 -2.32 14.25
C LYS A 88 11.17 -0.90 14.77
N GLY A 89 10.06 -0.69 15.45
CA GLY A 89 9.74 0.59 16.08
C GLY A 89 9.01 1.55 15.15
N GLY A 90 9.01 2.82 15.54
CA GLY A 90 8.33 3.88 14.81
C GLY A 90 8.96 4.18 13.46
N TYR A 91 8.11 4.49 12.47
CA TYR A 91 8.56 4.87 11.12
C TYR A 91 7.73 6.02 10.55
N LEU A 92 8.34 6.74 9.62
CA LEU A 92 7.67 7.61 8.65
C LEU A 92 7.75 6.97 7.27
N SER A 93 6.68 7.04 6.52
CA SER A 93 6.63 6.55 5.14
C SER A 93 5.95 7.57 4.24
N LEU A 94 6.37 7.60 2.96
CA LEU A 94 5.65 8.26 1.90
C LEU A 94 5.18 7.19 0.92
N ARG A 95 3.90 6.85 0.97
CA ARG A 95 3.30 5.88 0.06
C ARG A 95 2.91 6.57 -1.24
N LEU A 96 3.36 6.06 -2.36
CA LEU A 96 3.06 6.56 -3.71
C LEU A 96 2.34 5.44 -4.46
N GLY A 97 1.10 5.69 -4.86
CA GLY A 97 0.24 4.66 -5.46
C GLY A 97 -0.37 5.08 -6.78
N ALA A 98 -0.57 4.10 -7.66
CA ALA A 98 -1.33 4.21 -8.89
C ALA A 98 -2.40 3.11 -8.93
N GLN A 99 -3.67 3.50 -8.98
CA GLN A 99 -4.82 2.62 -9.08
C GLN A 99 -5.42 2.71 -10.47
N ILE A 100 -5.74 1.56 -11.08
CA ILE A 100 -6.35 1.48 -12.41
C ILE A 100 -7.86 1.27 -12.22
N ASP A 101 -8.63 2.36 -12.37
CA ASP A 101 -10.07 2.35 -12.09
C ASP A 101 -10.91 1.81 -13.26
N ASP A 102 -10.38 1.82 -14.48
CA ASP A 102 -11.06 1.30 -15.66
C ASP A 102 -11.20 -0.23 -15.64
N TRP A 103 -10.36 -0.90 -14.90
CA TRP A 103 -10.37 -2.35 -14.79
C TRP A 103 -10.73 -2.78 -13.37
N ARG A 104 -11.85 -3.52 -13.26
CA ARG A 104 -12.36 -4.02 -11.98
C ARG A 104 -12.65 -5.50 -12.07
N LEU A 105 -12.22 -6.23 -11.07
CA LEU A 105 -12.71 -7.60 -10.84
C LEU A 105 -14.04 -7.53 -10.10
N PHE A 106 -15.01 -8.32 -10.54
CA PHE A 106 -16.34 -8.42 -9.93
C PHE A 106 -17.07 -7.06 -9.83
N PRO A 107 -17.22 -6.32 -10.96
CA PRO A 107 -17.89 -5.02 -10.94
C PRO A 107 -19.35 -5.18 -10.53
N SER A 108 -19.84 -4.28 -9.67
CA SER A 108 -21.26 -4.24 -9.32
C SER A 108 -22.08 -3.62 -10.45
N LYS A 109 -23.38 -3.99 -10.53
CA LYS A 109 -24.31 -3.37 -11.49
C LYS A 109 -24.48 -1.86 -11.24
N ALA A 110 -24.47 -1.44 -9.98
CA ALA A 110 -24.59 -0.03 -9.61
C ALA A 110 -23.39 0.82 -10.10
N GLY A 111 -22.18 0.26 -10.12
CA GLY A 111 -21.00 0.95 -10.65
C GLY A 111 -21.00 1.07 -12.19
N GLN A 112 -21.75 0.21 -12.89
CA GLN A 112 -21.87 0.25 -14.34
C GLN A 112 -22.88 1.31 -14.83
N GLU A 113 -23.84 1.70 -14.00
CA GLU A 113 -24.88 2.70 -14.33
C GLU A 113 -24.44 4.14 -14.02
N SER A 114 -23.22 4.34 -13.54
CA SER A 114 -22.71 5.67 -13.22
C SER A 114 -22.48 6.50 -14.49
N ASN A 115 -23.03 7.72 -14.51
CA ASN A 115 -22.76 8.71 -15.55
C ASN A 115 -21.32 9.25 -15.54
N VAL A 116 -20.47 8.73 -14.65
CA VAL A 116 -19.06 9.10 -14.50
C VAL A 116 -18.20 7.85 -14.50
N LYS A 117 -17.26 7.78 -15.45
CA LYS A 117 -16.23 6.73 -15.51
C LYS A 117 -14.96 7.24 -14.85
N SER A 118 -14.42 6.46 -13.92
CA SER A 118 -13.07 6.68 -13.37
C SER A 118 -12.07 5.88 -14.19
N HIS A 119 -10.94 6.49 -14.57
CA HIS A 119 -9.92 5.86 -15.39
C HIS A 119 -8.75 5.36 -14.54
N TYR A 120 -8.10 6.27 -13.86
CA TYR A 120 -7.01 5.95 -12.94
C TYR A 120 -6.90 7.01 -11.85
N THR A 121 -6.37 6.59 -10.73
CA THR A 121 -6.10 7.45 -9.57
C THR A 121 -4.63 7.35 -9.21
N LEU A 122 -3.98 8.51 -9.10
CA LEU A 122 -2.64 8.64 -8.55
C LEU A 122 -2.77 9.19 -7.14
N GLY A 123 -2.06 8.59 -6.19
CA GLY A 123 -2.13 8.97 -4.79
C GLY A 123 -0.76 9.05 -4.14
N MET A 124 -0.68 9.88 -3.12
CA MET A 124 0.42 9.88 -2.16
C MET A 124 -0.14 9.96 -0.74
N ALA A 125 0.49 9.23 0.17
CA ALA A 125 0.07 9.23 1.56
C ALA A 125 1.28 9.27 2.49
N PRO A 126 1.61 10.44 3.08
CA PRO A 126 2.48 10.48 4.23
C PRO A 126 1.84 9.67 5.36
N THR A 127 2.60 8.74 5.92
CA THR A 127 2.12 7.77 6.91
C THR A 127 3.09 7.70 8.07
N PHE A 128 2.57 7.72 9.28
CA PHE A 128 3.31 7.42 10.51
C PHE A 128 2.83 6.07 11.04
N GLY A 129 3.76 5.24 11.52
CA GLY A 129 3.38 3.93 12.00
C GLY A 129 4.41 3.29 12.91
N TRP A 130 4.12 2.05 13.27
CA TRP A 130 4.96 1.23 14.13
C TRP A 130 5.06 -0.19 13.58
N SER A 131 6.29 -0.74 13.57
CA SER A 131 6.59 -2.12 13.20
C SER A 131 6.90 -2.93 14.45
N PHE A 132 6.14 -4.00 14.67
CA PHE A 132 6.24 -4.91 15.81
C PHE A 132 6.86 -6.22 15.35
N PRO A 133 8.01 -6.65 15.89
CA PRO A 133 8.53 -7.98 15.64
C PRO A 133 7.60 -9.00 16.31
N LEU A 134 7.15 -10.00 15.55
CA LEU A 134 6.39 -11.15 16.07
C LEU A 134 7.31 -12.34 16.28
N SER A 135 8.35 -12.46 15.46
CA SER A 135 9.40 -13.45 15.58
C SER A 135 10.70 -12.93 14.92
N SER A 136 11.77 -13.72 14.90
CA SER A 136 13.00 -13.38 14.16
C SER A 136 12.77 -13.23 12.65
N LYS A 137 11.69 -13.80 12.12
CA LYS A 137 11.39 -13.85 10.68
C LYS A 137 10.07 -13.15 10.31
N SER A 138 9.26 -12.69 11.27
CA SER A 138 7.96 -12.08 10.95
C SER A 138 7.70 -10.83 11.76
N TYR A 139 6.95 -9.91 11.16
CA TYR A 139 6.56 -8.64 11.78
C TYR A 139 5.11 -8.28 11.44
N LEU A 140 4.52 -7.47 12.30
CA LEU A 140 3.26 -6.76 12.07
C LEU A 140 3.57 -5.27 11.97
N ARG A 141 3.00 -4.61 10.98
CA ARG A 141 3.12 -3.16 10.79
C ARG A 141 1.74 -2.51 10.86
N LEU A 142 1.64 -1.48 11.68
CA LEU A 142 0.44 -0.67 11.83
C LEU A 142 0.80 0.79 11.62
N GLY A 143 0.00 1.50 10.84
CA GLY A 143 0.22 2.92 10.58
C GLY A 143 -1.07 3.65 10.23
N ILE A 144 -0.98 4.97 10.31
CA ILE A 144 -2.03 5.89 9.91
C ILE A 144 -1.44 6.99 9.04
N GLY A 145 -2.16 7.38 8.03
CA GLY A 145 -1.74 8.43 7.10
C GLY A 145 -2.91 9.23 6.56
N LEU A 146 -2.59 10.21 5.74
CA LEU A 146 -3.56 11.01 5.00
C LEU A 146 -3.34 10.79 3.50
N LEU A 147 -4.39 10.44 2.78
CA LEU A 147 -4.32 10.17 1.36
C LEU A 147 -4.63 11.42 0.54
N PHE A 148 -3.66 11.90 -0.20
CA PHE A 148 -3.82 12.92 -1.23
C PHE A 148 -3.87 12.23 -2.57
N TYR A 149 -4.89 12.53 -3.38
CA TYR A 149 -5.05 11.86 -4.66
C TYR A 149 -5.45 12.79 -5.79
N ARG A 150 -5.19 12.33 -7.01
CA ARG A 150 -5.66 12.93 -8.26
C ARG A 150 -6.23 11.83 -9.14
N ALA A 151 -7.53 11.88 -9.38
CA ALA A 151 -8.26 10.90 -10.19
C ALA A 151 -8.67 11.49 -11.52
N LYS A 152 -8.40 10.77 -12.61
CA LYS A 152 -8.91 11.11 -13.94
C LYS A 152 -10.28 10.47 -14.12
N LYS A 153 -11.27 11.29 -14.44
CA LYS A 153 -12.67 10.89 -14.67
C LYS A 153 -13.15 11.41 -16.01
N SER A 154 -14.18 10.78 -16.56
CA SER A 154 -14.91 11.27 -17.75
C SER A 154 -16.41 11.13 -17.56
N HIS A 155 -17.16 11.98 -18.23
CA HIS A 155 -18.60 11.83 -18.32
C HIS A 155 -18.97 10.68 -19.25
N ALA A 156 -19.87 9.81 -18.80
CA ALA A 156 -20.43 8.71 -19.58
C ALA A 156 -21.89 9.02 -19.95
N GLY A 157 -22.41 8.36 -20.99
CA GLY A 157 -23.80 8.52 -21.43
C GLY A 157 -24.02 9.63 -22.44
N ASP A 158 -25.30 9.92 -22.75
CA ASP A 158 -25.75 10.84 -23.80
C ASP A 158 -25.78 12.30 -23.38
N SER A 159 -25.00 12.71 -22.39
CA SER A 159 -24.92 14.09 -21.94
C SER A 159 -24.10 14.95 -22.92
N TYR A 160 -24.39 16.27 -22.97
CA TYR A 160 -23.61 17.25 -23.75
C TYR A 160 -22.10 17.18 -23.47
N TYR A 161 -21.70 16.70 -22.30
CA TYR A 161 -20.31 16.51 -21.87
C TYR A 161 -19.78 15.09 -22.05
N ALA A 162 -20.50 14.21 -22.77
CA ALA A 162 -20.08 12.83 -22.99
C ALA A 162 -18.66 12.76 -23.58
N GLY A 163 -17.81 11.92 -23.01
CA GLY A 163 -16.42 11.76 -23.43
C GLY A 163 -15.45 12.84 -22.93
N GLN A 164 -15.90 13.94 -22.33
CA GLN A 164 -15.00 14.93 -21.75
C GLN A 164 -14.38 14.41 -20.48
N SER A 165 -13.05 14.52 -20.40
CA SER A 165 -12.26 14.11 -19.23
C SER A 165 -11.97 15.28 -18.31
N TYR A 166 -12.00 15.06 -17.02
CA TYR A 166 -11.65 16.04 -15.99
C TYR A 166 -10.87 15.38 -14.84
N TRP A 167 -10.24 16.20 -14.01
CA TRP A 167 -9.49 15.75 -12.86
C TRP A 167 -10.23 16.11 -11.57
N VAL A 168 -10.30 15.12 -10.67
CA VAL A 168 -10.71 15.31 -9.27
C VAL A 168 -9.46 15.20 -8.42
N THR A 169 -9.21 16.18 -7.57
CA THR A 169 -7.99 16.26 -6.76
C THR A 169 -8.36 16.62 -5.33
N THR A 170 -7.70 16.03 -4.35
CA THR A 170 -7.76 16.48 -2.95
C THR A 170 -7.16 17.88 -2.88
N GLN A 171 -7.98 18.88 -2.55
CA GLN A 171 -7.57 20.29 -2.57
C GLN A 171 -7.13 20.80 -1.20
N ARG A 172 -7.68 20.22 -0.13
CA ARG A 172 -7.41 20.64 1.26
C ARG A 172 -7.07 19.45 2.13
N LEU A 173 -6.33 19.71 3.20
CA LEU A 173 -6.01 18.70 4.20
C LEU A 173 -7.27 18.09 4.85
N SER A 174 -8.31 18.91 5.04
CA SER A 174 -9.62 18.47 5.56
C SER A 174 -10.34 17.47 4.68
N ASP A 175 -10.02 17.45 3.39
CA ASP A 175 -10.66 16.59 2.39
C ASP A 175 -9.88 15.28 2.17
N ALA A 176 -8.69 15.16 2.77
CA ALA A 176 -7.85 13.99 2.67
C ALA A 176 -8.39 12.86 3.56
N PRO A 177 -8.80 11.71 2.98
CA PRO A 177 -9.25 10.58 3.77
C PRO A 177 -8.11 9.98 4.57
N PHE A 178 -8.45 9.43 5.75
CA PHE A 178 -7.51 8.66 6.54
C PHE A 178 -7.19 7.34 5.86
N LEU A 179 -5.90 6.97 5.89
CA LEU A 179 -5.39 5.70 5.43
C LEU A 179 -4.93 4.88 6.64
N LEU A 180 -5.39 3.64 6.75
CA LEU A 180 -4.85 2.66 7.68
C LEU A 180 -3.85 1.77 6.92
N ASP A 181 -2.63 1.67 7.46
CA ASP A 181 -1.59 0.77 6.97
C ASP A 181 -1.51 -0.43 7.91
N ILE A 182 -1.93 -1.60 7.44
CA ILE A 182 -1.84 -2.86 8.18
C ILE A 182 -1.09 -3.84 7.28
N GLY A 183 0.08 -4.24 7.70
CA GLY A 183 0.93 -5.16 6.95
C GLY A 183 1.50 -6.26 7.83
N TYR A 184 1.47 -7.48 7.34
CA TYR A 184 2.18 -8.62 7.91
C TYR A 184 3.27 -9.05 6.93
N GLY A 185 4.50 -9.24 7.40
CA GLY A 185 5.61 -9.64 6.56
C GLY A 185 6.43 -10.77 7.15
N ILE A 186 7.04 -11.54 6.23
CA ILE A 186 7.93 -12.67 6.55
C ILE A 186 9.26 -12.45 5.83
N ALA A 187 10.38 -12.61 6.54
CA ALA A 187 11.70 -12.63 5.93
C ALA A 187 11.88 -13.92 5.13
N LEU A 188 12.46 -13.79 3.95
CA LEU A 188 12.76 -14.89 3.04
C LEU A 188 14.13 -15.51 3.38
#